data_9accbd07bf0a3258b60e3d7f06fac7e1
#
_entry.id   9accbd07bf0a3258b60e3d7f06fac7e1
#
_cell.length_a   1.000
_cell.length_b   1.000
_cell.length_c   1.000
_cell.angle_alpha   90.00
_cell.angle_beta   90.00
_cell.angle_gamma   90.00
#
_symmetry.space_group_name_H-M   'P 1'
#
loop_
_entity.id
_entity.type
_entity.pdbx_description
1 polymer ?
#
loop_
_entity_poly.entity_id
_entity_poly.type
_entity_poly.pdbx_seq_one_letter_code
_entity_poly.pdbx_strand_id
1 'polypeptide(L)'
;MLCPILRPNDYGIIAPMTTYSQPITDLIQKRFSCRKYHNDPIPLETQQLMRDFMYSLSTGPFGTPMRFDLIAADGTDGKALRGLGTYGFINGASGFVVGALGEGKQNLEEYGYRMEQIVLTATDLGLGTCWLGGTFTKSSFARKIALKGAESMPAILAIGVILDETQARSGALRLRVGGDKRLSWQTLFCEEGFDSRLSREIAGEYEPALEMVRLAPSASNKQPWRIVQTDQGFHFFLQRTKSYRSIMTRLVNIDDMQRLDMGIAMCHFELTAHQLGLKGKWGIQDPKVKLPDDLTEYTISWIPDLD
;
A
#
# COMPACT_ATOMS: atom_id res chain seq x y z
N MET A 1 4.08 -21.04 49.23
CA MET A 1 3.67 -21.40 47.84
C MET A 1 4.09 -20.25 46.94
N LEU A 2 5.20 -20.41 46.23
CA LEU A 2 5.76 -19.42 45.31
C LEU A 2 5.13 -19.64 43.94
N CYS A 3 4.51 -18.60 43.42
CA CYS A 3 3.98 -18.54 42.04
C CYS A 3 5.16 -18.48 41.04
N PRO A 4 5.19 -19.29 39.98
CA PRO A 4 6.28 -19.26 39.02
C PRO A 4 6.16 -18.03 38.14
N ILE A 5 7.25 -17.27 38.07
CA ILE A 5 7.47 -16.15 37.14
C ILE A 5 7.56 -16.74 35.73
N LEU A 6 6.56 -16.48 34.91
CA LEU A 6 6.57 -16.80 33.48
C LEU A 6 7.57 -15.89 32.76
N ARG A 7 8.52 -16.49 32.05
CA ARG A 7 9.47 -15.79 31.19
C ARG A 7 8.78 -15.29 29.93
N PRO A 8 9.09 -14.09 29.43
CA PRO A 8 8.51 -13.58 28.18
C PRO A 8 9.37 -14.05 26.99
N ASN A 9 9.04 -15.17 26.39
CA ASN A 9 9.50 -15.56 25.04
C ASN A 9 8.84 -16.88 24.66
N ASP A 10 7.62 -16.82 24.11
CA ASP A 10 7.05 -17.91 23.29
C ASP A 10 5.64 -17.54 22.74
N TYR A 11 5.40 -16.25 22.51
CA TYR A 11 4.24 -15.89 21.71
C TYR A 11 4.73 -15.32 20.39
N GLY A 12 4.69 -16.14 19.34
CA GLY A 12 4.64 -15.64 17.98
C GLY A 12 3.51 -14.61 17.93
N ILE A 13 3.85 -13.35 17.75
CA ILE A 13 2.89 -12.26 17.58
C ILE A 13 2.23 -12.51 16.23
N ILE A 14 1.13 -13.26 16.23
CA ILE A 14 0.17 -13.24 15.14
C ILE A 14 -0.41 -11.83 15.20
N ALA A 15 0.00 -10.97 14.28
CA ALA A 15 -0.63 -9.68 14.11
C ALA A 15 -2.15 -9.92 14.02
N PRO A 16 -3.00 -9.17 14.77
CA PRO A 16 -4.42 -9.41 14.75
C PRO A 16 -4.88 -9.34 13.29
N MET A 17 -5.53 -10.40 12.80
CA MET A 17 -6.13 -10.40 11.48
C MET A 17 -7.07 -9.20 11.42
N THR A 18 -6.78 -8.28 10.53
CA THR A 18 -7.62 -7.09 10.31
C THR A 18 -8.99 -7.56 9.88
N THR A 19 -9.97 -7.44 10.74
CA THR A 19 -11.35 -7.81 10.41
C THR A 19 -12.00 -6.63 9.72
N TYR A 20 -12.13 -6.70 8.40
CA TYR A 20 -12.89 -5.75 7.62
C TYR A 20 -14.40 -6.04 7.75
N SER A 21 -15.24 -5.01 7.63
CA SER A 21 -16.70 -5.17 7.69
C SER A 21 -17.28 -5.72 6.38
N GLN A 22 -16.53 -5.63 5.29
CA GLN A 22 -16.89 -6.09 3.94
C GLN A 22 -15.79 -7.02 3.41
N PRO A 23 -16.07 -7.86 2.40
CA PRO A 23 -15.05 -8.63 1.70
C PRO A 23 -13.91 -7.74 1.19
N ILE A 24 -12.67 -8.18 1.35
CA ILE A 24 -11.51 -7.38 0.93
C ILE A 24 -11.51 -7.11 -0.58
N THR A 25 -12.01 -8.05 -1.37
CA THR A 25 -12.19 -7.91 -2.82
C THR A 25 -13.11 -6.74 -3.16
N ASP A 26 -14.18 -6.54 -2.40
CA ASP A 26 -15.13 -5.44 -2.61
C ASP A 26 -14.49 -4.10 -2.25
N LEU A 27 -13.73 -4.05 -1.15
CA LEU A 27 -12.99 -2.86 -0.74
C LEU A 27 -11.94 -2.45 -1.77
N ILE A 28 -11.18 -3.41 -2.31
CA ILE A 28 -10.19 -3.16 -3.36
C ILE A 28 -10.86 -2.60 -4.62
N GLN A 29 -12.00 -3.13 -5.03
CA GLN A 29 -12.76 -2.65 -6.19
C GLN A 29 -13.41 -1.28 -5.94
N LYS A 30 -13.91 -1.04 -4.72
CA LYS A 30 -14.53 0.22 -4.31
C LYS A 30 -13.52 1.36 -4.21
N ARG A 31 -12.31 1.07 -3.75
CA ARG A 31 -11.24 2.04 -3.55
C ARG A 31 -10.86 2.78 -4.86
N PHE A 32 -10.73 4.07 -4.78
CA PHE A 32 -10.16 4.91 -5.87
C PHE A 32 -9.33 6.06 -5.29
N SER A 33 -8.47 6.67 -6.10
CA SER A 33 -7.71 7.87 -5.70
C SER A 33 -8.61 9.09 -5.66
N CYS A 34 -9.13 9.41 -4.47
CA CYS A 34 -9.98 10.56 -4.22
C CYS A 34 -9.13 11.83 -4.09
N ARG A 35 -9.41 12.86 -4.88
CA ARG A 35 -8.70 14.15 -4.87
C ARG A 35 -9.59 15.33 -4.53
N LYS A 36 -10.89 15.11 -4.46
CA LYS A 36 -11.90 16.10 -4.05
C LYS A 36 -12.70 15.54 -2.92
N TYR A 37 -12.71 16.23 -1.81
CA TYR A 37 -13.36 15.80 -0.59
C TYR A 37 -14.44 16.81 -0.19
N HIS A 38 -15.36 16.38 0.64
CA HIS A 38 -16.24 17.28 1.36
C HIS A 38 -15.44 18.02 2.43
N ASN A 39 -15.76 19.29 2.69
CA ASN A 39 -15.05 20.08 3.69
C ASN A 39 -15.38 19.67 5.14
N ASP A 40 -16.26 18.71 5.33
CA ASP A 40 -16.60 18.22 6.66
C ASP A 40 -15.40 17.50 7.30
N PRO A 41 -15.20 17.68 8.60
CA PRO A 41 -14.19 16.94 9.33
C PRO A 41 -14.53 15.44 9.36
N ILE A 42 -13.52 14.60 9.44
CA ILE A 42 -13.72 13.17 9.72
C ILE A 42 -14.33 13.05 11.12
N PRO A 43 -15.43 12.28 11.30
CA PRO A 43 -16.03 12.09 12.63
C PRO A 43 -15.00 11.61 13.66
N LEU A 44 -15.05 12.12 14.89
CA LEU A 44 -14.06 11.81 15.93
C LEU A 44 -13.96 10.31 16.22
N GLU A 45 -15.07 9.59 16.23
CA GLU A 45 -15.09 8.14 16.38
C GLU A 45 -14.32 7.45 15.25
N THR A 46 -14.54 7.87 14.01
CA THR A 46 -13.81 7.34 12.84
C THR A 46 -12.31 7.68 12.91
N GLN A 47 -11.96 8.89 13.37
CA GLN A 47 -10.55 9.24 13.62
C GLN A 47 -9.91 8.32 14.66
N GLN A 48 -10.64 7.99 15.74
CA GLN A 48 -10.15 7.10 16.79
C GLN A 48 -9.94 5.68 16.25
N LEU A 49 -10.91 5.12 15.53
CA LEU A 49 -10.77 3.81 14.88
C LEU A 49 -9.54 3.75 13.95
N MET A 50 -9.32 4.79 13.16
CA MET A 50 -8.14 4.90 12.30
C MET A 50 -6.83 4.94 13.11
N ARG A 51 -6.79 5.71 14.21
CA ARG A 51 -5.59 5.79 15.08
C ARG A 51 -5.29 4.46 15.75
N ASP A 52 -6.30 3.79 16.28
CA ASP A 52 -6.15 2.50 16.97
C ASP A 52 -5.62 1.45 15.99
N PHE A 53 -6.17 1.41 14.77
CA PHE A 53 -5.67 0.55 13.72
C PHE A 53 -4.20 0.86 13.37
N MET A 54 -3.88 2.13 13.09
CA MET A 54 -2.51 2.53 12.75
C MET A 54 -1.50 2.25 13.87
N TYR A 55 -1.91 2.39 15.13
CA TYR A 55 -1.07 2.06 16.28
C TYR A 55 -0.70 0.56 16.33
N SER A 56 -1.56 -0.32 15.84
CA SER A 56 -1.28 -1.75 15.73
C SER A 56 -0.22 -2.09 14.65
N LEU A 57 0.06 -1.16 13.72
CA LEU A 57 0.96 -1.37 12.58
C LEU A 57 2.38 -0.83 12.89
N SER A 58 3.05 -1.43 13.89
CA SER A 58 4.37 -0.95 14.33
C SER A 58 5.55 -1.47 13.51
N THR A 59 5.36 -2.56 12.77
CA THR A 59 6.39 -3.19 11.92
C THR A 59 5.79 -3.70 10.62
N GLY A 60 6.60 -3.81 9.57
CA GLY A 60 6.23 -4.50 8.33
C GLY A 60 6.33 -6.02 8.44
N PRO A 61 6.03 -6.75 7.35
CA PRO A 61 6.12 -8.22 7.28
C PRO A 61 7.52 -8.78 7.60
N PHE A 62 8.58 -8.02 7.39
CA PHE A 62 9.97 -8.39 7.67
C PHE A 62 10.57 -7.68 8.87
N GLY A 63 9.74 -7.01 9.66
CA GLY A 63 10.14 -6.39 10.92
C GLY A 63 10.73 -4.99 10.81
N THR A 64 10.68 -4.33 9.64
CA THR A 64 11.10 -2.92 9.54
C THR A 64 10.24 -2.06 10.47
N PRO A 65 10.85 -1.31 11.41
CA PRO A 65 10.08 -0.45 12.31
C PRO A 65 9.42 0.69 11.54
N MET A 66 8.17 0.97 11.87
CA MET A 66 7.43 2.09 11.30
C MET A 66 6.34 2.57 12.26
N ARG A 67 5.88 3.78 12.05
CA ARG A 67 4.74 4.36 12.77
C ARG A 67 3.94 5.24 11.84
N PHE A 68 2.65 5.32 12.09
CA PHE A 68 1.73 6.15 11.32
C PHE A 68 0.96 7.07 12.24
N ASP A 69 0.62 8.25 11.74
CA ASP A 69 -0.20 9.22 12.47
C ASP A 69 -1.25 9.84 11.54
N LEU A 70 -2.42 10.11 12.10
CA LEU A 70 -3.50 10.84 11.45
C LEU A 70 -3.46 12.31 11.89
N ILE A 71 -3.09 13.19 10.98
CA ILE A 71 -3.22 14.62 11.13
C ILE A 71 -4.57 15.01 10.57
N ALA A 72 -5.57 15.29 11.41
CA ALA A 72 -6.93 15.63 11.00
C ALA A 72 -7.42 16.90 11.69
N ALA A 73 -8.40 17.56 11.06
CA ALA A 73 -9.13 18.67 11.68
C ALA A 73 -9.91 18.17 12.91
N ASP A 74 -9.87 18.95 13.99
CA ASP A 74 -10.68 18.72 15.17
C ASP A 74 -11.94 19.62 15.06
N GLY A 75 -13.07 19.01 14.76
CA GLY A 75 -14.30 19.73 14.48
C GLY A 75 -14.11 20.76 13.36
N THR A 76 -14.56 22.01 13.60
CA THR A 76 -14.42 23.12 12.65
C THR A 76 -13.03 23.78 12.67
N ASP A 77 -12.13 23.38 13.58
CA ASP A 77 -10.80 23.96 13.70
C ASP A 77 -9.78 23.28 12.77
N GLY A 78 -9.59 23.84 11.59
CA GLY A 78 -8.57 23.39 10.62
C GLY A 78 -7.12 23.71 11.00
N LYS A 79 -6.80 24.13 12.24
CA LYS A 79 -5.43 24.48 12.65
C LYS A 79 -4.43 23.34 12.48
N ALA A 80 -4.87 22.09 12.71
CA ALA A 80 -4.01 20.91 12.53
C ALA A 80 -3.46 20.82 11.11
N LEU A 81 -4.25 21.20 10.09
CA LEU A 81 -3.92 21.12 8.67
C LEU A 81 -3.20 22.38 8.13
N ARG A 82 -3.08 23.43 8.96
CA ARG A 82 -2.47 24.69 8.52
C ARG A 82 -1.01 24.51 8.13
N GLY A 83 -0.64 25.00 6.94
CA GLY A 83 0.71 24.91 6.40
C GLY A 83 1.07 23.57 5.75
N LEU A 84 0.11 22.63 5.67
CA LEU A 84 0.26 21.37 4.94
C LEU A 84 -0.19 21.57 3.49
N GLY A 85 0.78 21.68 2.57
CA GLY A 85 0.52 21.96 1.16
C GLY A 85 0.60 20.69 0.30
N THR A 86 -0.30 20.57 -0.67
CA THR A 86 -0.31 19.52 -1.68
C THR A 86 -0.21 20.06 -3.11
N TYR A 87 0.31 21.29 -3.26
CA TYR A 87 0.49 21.97 -4.57
C TYR A 87 -0.76 21.95 -5.47
N GLY A 88 -1.96 22.01 -4.87
CA GLY A 88 -3.23 21.99 -5.58
C GLY A 88 -3.70 20.63 -6.11
N PHE A 89 -2.95 19.55 -5.83
CA PHE A 89 -3.36 18.21 -6.24
C PHE A 89 -4.55 17.64 -5.45
N ILE A 90 -4.77 18.15 -4.25
CA ILE A 90 -5.85 17.73 -3.34
C ILE A 90 -6.68 18.95 -2.94
N ASN A 91 -7.99 18.79 -2.96
CA ASN A 91 -8.95 19.82 -2.56
C ASN A 91 -9.90 19.28 -1.48
N GLY A 92 -10.02 20.01 -0.36
CA GLY A 92 -10.97 19.72 0.70
C GLY A 92 -10.63 18.53 1.60
N ALA A 93 -9.39 18.00 1.57
CA ALA A 93 -9.01 16.93 2.47
C ALA A 93 -9.18 17.35 3.94
N SER A 94 -9.85 16.50 4.72
CA SER A 94 -10.09 16.72 6.16
C SER A 94 -8.97 16.15 7.03
N GLY A 95 -8.00 15.45 6.43
CA GLY A 95 -6.85 14.90 7.11
C GLY A 95 -5.77 14.37 6.17
N PHE A 96 -4.66 13.97 6.81
CA PHE A 96 -3.55 13.27 6.14
C PHE A 96 -3.06 12.15 7.05
N VAL A 97 -2.82 10.97 6.49
CA VAL A 97 -2.06 9.92 7.16
C VAL A 97 -0.60 10.08 6.76
N VAL A 98 0.27 10.14 7.75
CA VAL A 98 1.70 10.33 7.59
C VAL A 98 2.43 9.20 8.29
N GLY A 99 3.36 8.55 7.59
CA GLY A 99 4.17 7.48 8.16
C GLY A 99 5.62 7.87 8.32
N ALA A 100 6.25 7.39 9.37
CA ALA A 100 7.68 7.42 9.57
C ALA A 100 8.23 5.99 9.44
N LEU A 101 9.21 5.81 8.56
CA LEU A 101 9.80 4.55 8.18
C LEU A 101 11.24 4.48 8.66
N GLY A 102 11.57 3.44 9.41
CA GLY A 102 12.93 3.11 9.83
C GLY A 102 13.75 2.42 8.74
N GLU A 103 14.96 2.01 9.09
CA GLU A 103 15.86 1.29 8.21
C GLU A 103 15.44 -0.18 8.08
N GLY A 104 15.58 -0.73 6.88
CA GLY A 104 15.28 -2.12 6.57
C GLY A 104 15.56 -2.44 5.10
N LYS A 105 15.79 -3.69 4.78
CA LYS A 105 16.17 -4.11 3.43
C LYS A 105 15.01 -3.97 2.44
N GLN A 106 13.80 -4.38 2.83
CA GLN A 106 12.55 -4.23 2.10
C GLN A 106 11.66 -3.09 2.64
N ASN A 107 12.27 -2.08 3.23
CA ASN A 107 11.56 -1.04 3.98
C ASN A 107 10.47 -0.32 3.17
N LEU A 108 10.71 0.01 1.90
CA LEU A 108 9.74 0.69 1.06
C LEU A 108 8.57 -0.23 0.69
N GLU A 109 8.83 -1.50 0.39
CA GLU A 109 7.80 -2.50 0.15
C GLU A 109 6.92 -2.69 1.40
N GLU A 110 7.54 -2.82 2.58
CA GLU A 110 6.82 -2.96 3.84
C GLU A 110 5.99 -1.71 4.18
N TYR A 111 6.52 -0.52 3.90
CA TYR A 111 5.77 0.73 4.06
C TYR A 111 4.56 0.78 3.12
N GLY A 112 4.76 0.44 1.84
CA GLY A 112 3.68 0.36 0.87
C GLY A 112 2.59 -0.62 1.29
N TYR A 113 2.99 -1.78 1.80
CA TYR A 113 2.11 -2.83 2.31
C TYR A 113 1.24 -2.32 3.49
N ARG A 114 1.85 -1.75 4.53
CA ARG A 114 1.12 -1.26 5.71
C ARG A 114 0.25 -0.03 5.42
N MET A 115 0.76 0.89 4.62
CA MET A 115 -0.01 2.07 4.23
C MET A 115 -1.22 1.69 3.36
N GLU A 116 -1.13 0.65 2.51
CA GLU A 116 -2.30 0.17 1.75
C GLU A 116 -3.33 -0.52 2.65
N GLN A 117 -2.92 -1.21 3.71
CA GLN A 117 -3.87 -1.68 4.73
C GLN A 117 -4.64 -0.50 5.36
N ILE A 118 -3.98 0.62 5.62
CA ILE A 118 -4.63 1.85 6.12
C ILE A 118 -5.61 2.40 5.08
N VAL A 119 -5.24 2.38 3.79
CA VAL A 119 -6.13 2.79 2.69
C VAL A 119 -7.40 1.92 2.64
N LEU A 120 -7.27 0.61 2.76
CA LEU A 120 -8.41 -0.31 2.72
C LEU A 120 -9.30 -0.17 3.97
N THR A 121 -8.70 0.02 5.14
CA THR A 121 -9.44 0.32 6.38
C THR A 121 -10.20 1.65 6.26
N ALA A 122 -9.58 2.69 5.72
CA ALA A 122 -10.26 3.95 5.45
C ALA A 122 -11.43 3.78 4.47
N THR A 123 -11.27 2.94 3.45
CA THR A 123 -12.33 2.62 2.48
C THR A 123 -13.49 1.87 3.14
N ASP A 124 -13.21 0.94 4.05
CA ASP A 124 -14.21 0.22 4.84
C ASP A 124 -15.01 1.15 5.75
N LEU A 125 -14.34 2.16 6.30
CA LEU A 125 -14.96 3.24 7.09
C LEU A 125 -15.66 4.34 6.25
N GLY A 126 -15.76 4.15 4.92
CA GLY A 126 -16.43 5.08 4.00
C GLY A 126 -15.63 6.35 3.66
N LEU A 127 -14.34 6.38 3.96
CA LEU A 127 -13.47 7.52 3.66
C LEU A 127 -12.79 7.37 2.29
N GLY A 128 -12.61 8.49 1.61
CA GLY A 128 -11.78 8.59 0.42
C GLY A 128 -10.31 8.78 0.76
N THR A 129 -9.41 8.20 -0.05
CA THR A 129 -7.96 8.34 0.12
C THR A 129 -7.26 8.66 -1.19
N CYS A 130 -6.08 9.30 -1.10
CA CYS A 130 -5.20 9.49 -2.25
C CYS A 130 -3.72 9.43 -1.82
N TRP A 131 -2.95 8.53 -2.44
CA TRP A 131 -1.51 8.45 -2.28
C TRP A 131 -0.81 9.69 -2.86
N LEU A 132 0.16 10.24 -2.09
CA LEU A 132 0.99 11.38 -2.47
C LEU A 132 2.47 11.02 -2.24
N GLY A 133 3.23 10.82 -3.32
CA GLY A 133 4.64 10.44 -3.26
C GLY A 133 5.61 11.63 -3.37
N GLY A 134 5.19 12.73 -4.00
CA GLY A 134 6.07 13.90 -4.24
C GLY A 134 5.33 15.22 -4.37
N THR A 135 4.01 15.20 -4.30
CA THR A 135 3.16 16.38 -4.48
C THR A 135 2.70 16.97 -3.16
N PHE A 136 3.61 17.05 -2.17
CA PHE A 136 3.36 17.62 -0.84
C PHE A 136 4.59 18.30 -0.25
N THR A 137 4.39 19.21 0.70
CA THR A 137 5.49 19.95 1.36
C THR A 137 6.16 19.09 2.43
N LYS A 138 7.13 18.25 2.04
CA LYS A 138 7.77 17.22 2.88
C LYS A 138 8.20 17.75 4.26
N SER A 139 8.85 18.91 4.32
CA SER A 139 9.33 19.52 5.58
C SER A 139 8.21 19.88 6.57
N SER A 140 7.04 20.32 6.07
CA SER A 140 5.91 20.66 6.93
C SER A 140 5.28 19.43 7.55
N PHE A 141 5.10 18.37 6.77
CA PHE A 141 4.59 17.09 7.28
C PHE A 141 5.57 16.43 8.25
N ALA A 142 6.88 16.42 7.92
CA ALA A 142 7.92 15.87 8.79
C ALA A 142 7.94 16.52 10.18
N ARG A 143 7.77 17.85 10.25
CA ARG A 143 7.67 18.58 11.53
C ARG A 143 6.43 18.18 12.34
N LYS A 144 5.28 17.96 11.66
CA LYS A 144 4.03 17.59 12.33
C LYS A 144 4.12 16.26 13.07
N ILE A 145 4.86 15.29 12.55
CA ILE A 145 5.04 13.96 13.17
C ILE A 145 6.36 13.85 13.96
N ALA A 146 7.08 14.95 14.16
CA ALA A 146 8.41 14.95 14.80
C ALA A 146 9.30 13.84 14.21
N LEU A 147 9.50 13.86 12.86
CA LEU A 147 10.30 12.86 12.15
C LEU A 147 11.73 12.85 12.70
N LYS A 148 12.22 11.67 13.10
CA LYS A 148 13.57 11.50 13.68
C LYS A 148 14.62 11.37 12.56
N GLY A 149 15.89 11.66 12.87
CA GLY A 149 16.97 11.69 11.86
C GLY A 149 17.21 10.36 11.13
N ALA A 150 16.92 9.22 11.76
CA ALA A 150 17.04 7.89 11.16
C ALA A 150 15.74 7.42 10.45
N GLU A 151 14.68 8.24 10.49
CA GLU A 151 13.41 7.92 9.85
C GLU A 151 13.28 8.64 8.52
N SER A 152 12.63 7.99 7.55
CA SER A 152 12.20 8.59 6.29
C SER A 152 10.68 8.69 6.22
N MET A 153 10.17 9.53 5.32
CA MET A 153 8.75 9.70 5.04
C MET A 153 8.56 9.60 3.51
N PRO A 154 8.41 8.38 2.98
CA PRO A 154 8.42 8.17 1.52
C PRO A 154 7.21 8.73 0.82
N ALA A 155 6.03 8.56 1.41
CA ALA A 155 4.75 9.00 0.89
C ALA A 155 3.78 9.29 2.04
N ILE A 156 2.69 9.99 1.73
CA ILE A 156 1.57 10.27 2.64
C ILE A 156 0.25 9.94 1.96
N LEU A 157 -0.84 9.88 2.73
CA LEU A 157 -2.20 9.81 2.19
C LEU A 157 -2.96 11.10 2.51
N ALA A 158 -3.64 11.67 1.53
CA ALA A 158 -4.77 12.55 1.81
C ALA A 158 -6.00 11.70 2.14
N ILE A 159 -6.78 12.10 3.12
CA ILE A 159 -7.96 11.36 3.60
C ILE A 159 -9.09 12.33 3.93
N GLY A 160 -10.34 11.89 3.75
CA GLY A 160 -11.51 12.70 4.09
C GLY A 160 -12.82 12.09 3.62
N VAL A 161 -13.92 12.78 3.92
CA VAL A 161 -15.26 12.41 3.49
C VAL A 161 -15.37 12.60 1.97
N ILE A 162 -15.89 11.63 1.26
CA ILE A 162 -16.09 11.70 -0.19
C ILE A 162 -17.25 12.66 -0.48
N LEU A 163 -17.01 13.67 -1.31
CA LEU A 163 -18.01 14.67 -1.67
C LEU A 163 -19.19 14.04 -2.44
N ASP A 164 -18.86 13.44 -3.57
CA ASP A 164 -19.74 12.72 -4.48
C ASP A 164 -18.87 11.77 -5.27
N GLU A 165 -19.21 10.49 -5.29
CA GLU A 165 -18.36 9.47 -5.89
C GLU A 165 -18.16 9.70 -7.39
N THR A 166 -19.22 10.13 -8.10
CA THR A 166 -19.17 10.41 -9.54
C THR A 166 -18.25 11.58 -9.84
N GLN A 167 -18.39 12.68 -9.07
CA GLN A 167 -17.52 13.86 -9.22
C GLN A 167 -16.08 13.57 -8.77
N ALA A 168 -15.90 12.80 -7.71
CA ALA A 168 -14.58 12.44 -7.22
C ALA A 168 -13.82 11.54 -8.20
N ARG A 169 -14.53 10.67 -8.94
CA ARG A 169 -13.97 9.82 -10.02
C ARG A 169 -13.68 10.58 -11.31
N SER A 170 -14.34 11.68 -11.61
CA SER A 170 -14.25 12.44 -12.88
C SER A 170 -13.06 13.39 -13.00
N GLY A 171 -12.11 13.38 -12.05
CA GLY A 171 -11.00 14.34 -11.99
C GLY A 171 -10.06 14.27 -13.21
N ALA A 172 -9.77 15.44 -13.85
CA ALA A 172 -8.92 15.55 -15.03
C ALA A 172 -7.53 14.87 -14.89
N LEU A 173 -6.91 14.95 -13.70
CA LEU A 173 -5.64 14.29 -13.43
C LEU A 173 -5.77 12.77 -13.47
N ARG A 174 -6.87 12.22 -12.93
CA ARG A 174 -7.15 10.77 -12.98
C ARG A 174 -7.27 10.26 -14.41
N LEU A 175 -8.00 11.02 -15.24
CA LEU A 175 -8.14 10.71 -16.67
C LEU A 175 -6.79 10.80 -17.40
N ARG A 176 -5.98 11.83 -17.09
CA ARG A 176 -4.67 12.05 -17.72
C ARG A 176 -3.67 10.93 -17.44
N VAL A 177 -3.66 10.37 -16.22
CA VAL A 177 -2.78 9.24 -15.86
C VAL A 177 -3.41 7.89 -16.20
N GLY A 178 -4.62 7.87 -16.78
CA GLY A 178 -5.33 6.64 -17.09
C GLY A 178 -5.66 5.82 -15.82
N GLY A 179 -6.09 6.47 -14.75
CA GLY A 179 -6.24 5.86 -13.41
C GLY A 179 -7.16 4.65 -13.33
N ASP A 180 -8.02 4.46 -14.34
CA ASP A 180 -8.90 3.29 -14.45
C ASP A 180 -8.36 2.20 -15.41
N LYS A 181 -7.29 2.51 -16.17
CA LYS A 181 -6.68 1.55 -17.08
C LYS A 181 -5.82 0.56 -16.29
N ARG A 182 -5.97 -0.71 -16.61
CA ARG A 182 -5.15 -1.78 -16.05
C ARG A 182 -4.44 -2.53 -17.17
N LEU A 183 -3.20 -2.94 -16.90
CA LEU A 183 -2.48 -3.85 -17.80
C LEU A 183 -3.24 -5.18 -17.88
N SER A 184 -3.09 -5.85 -19.00
CA SER A 184 -3.73 -7.15 -19.21
C SER A 184 -3.14 -8.21 -18.26
N TRP A 185 -3.91 -9.23 -17.95
CA TRP A 185 -3.49 -10.38 -17.19
C TRP A 185 -2.18 -10.97 -17.75
N GLN A 186 -2.12 -11.18 -19.05
CA GLN A 186 -0.97 -11.74 -19.76
C GLN A 186 0.28 -10.87 -19.72
N THR A 187 0.13 -9.57 -19.45
CA THR A 187 1.26 -8.67 -19.26
C THR A 187 1.88 -8.81 -17.87
N LEU A 188 1.04 -9.12 -16.87
CA LEU A 188 1.42 -9.09 -15.45
C LEU A 188 1.86 -10.44 -14.92
N PHE A 189 1.27 -11.55 -15.42
CA PHE A 189 1.39 -12.86 -14.80
C PHE A 189 1.97 -13.89 -15.76
N CYS A 190 2.94 -14.65 -15.25
CA CYS A 190 3.69 -15.66 -16.00
C CYS A 190 3.73 -16.97 -15.22
N GLU A 191 3.97 -18.07 -15.92
CA GLU A 191 4.13 -19.43 -15.39
C GLU A 191 5.54 -19.93 -15.65
N GLU A 192 6.20 -20.47 -14.62
CA GLU A 192 7.57 -21.04 -14.62
C GLU A 192 8.68 -20.10 -15.11
N GLY A 193 8.32 -18.94 -15.68
CA GLY A 193 9.24 -17.94 -16.18
C GLY A 193 8.57 -16.90 -17.04
N PHE A 194 9.31 -15.92 -17.53
CA PHE A 194 8.75 -14.79 -18.30
C PHE A 194 8.35 -15.15 -19.72
N ASP A 195 8.75 -16.29 -20.23
CA ASP A 195 8.45 -16.72 -21.62
C ASP A 195 7.06 -17.37 -21.74
N SER A 196 6.47 -17.85 -20.64
CA SER A 196 5.13 -18.45 -20.58
C SER A 196 4.13 -17.54 -19.87
N ARG A 197 2.91 -17.44 -20.41
CA ARG A 197 1.85 -16.61 -19.81
C ARG A 197 0.96 -17.48 -18.94
N LEU A 198 0.77 -17.04 -17.68
CA LEU A 198 -0.12 -17.71 -16.75
C LEU A 198 -1.58 -17.58 -17.22
N SER A 199 -2.27 -18.71 -17.41
CA SER A 199 -3.71 -18.71 -17.61
C SER A 199 -4.45 -18.58 -16.27
N ARG A 200 -5.74 -18.18 -16.33
CA ARG A 200 -6.56 -18.11 -15.11
C ARG A 200 -6.83 -19.50 -14.52
N GLU A 201 -6.95 -20.50 -15.39
CA GLU A 201 -7.16 -21.89 -15.00
C GLU A 201 -5.95 -22.46 -14.24
N ILE A 202 -4.73 -22.15 -14.69
CA ILE A 202 -3.48 -22.57 -14.03
C ILE A 202 -3.27 -21.80 -12.72
N ALA A 203 -3.67 -20.52 -12.66
CA ALA A 203 -3.64 -19.75 -11.42
C ALA A 203 -4.53 -20.38 -10.32
N GLY A 204 -5.55 -21.14 -10.71
CA GLY A 204 -6.39 -21.90 -9.79
C GLY A 204 -7.05 -21.04 -8.72
N GLU A 205 -6.99 -21.47 -7.49
CA GLU A 205 -7.59 -20.77 -6.34
C GLU A 205 -6.96 -19.39 -6.04
N TYR A 206 -5.75 -19.13 -6.52
CA TYR A 206 -5.09 -17.83 -6.41
C TYR A 206 -5.50 -16.82 -7.51
N GLU A 207 -6.34 -17.23 -8.48
CA GLU A 207 -6.82 -16.32 -9.53
C GLU A 207 -7.42 -15.02 -8.99
N PRO A 208 -8.30 -15.05 -7.95
CA PRO A 208 -8.86 -13.81 -7.42
C PRO A 208 -7.81 -12.94 -6.72
N ALA A 209 -6.80 -13.52 -6.07
CA ALA A 209 -5.71 -12.75 -5.44
C ALA A 209 -4.87 -12.03 -6.49
N LEU A 210 -4.54 -12.67 -7.59
CA LEU A 210 -3.85 -12.06 -8.73
C LEU A 210 -4.70 -10.98 -9.40
N GLU A 211 -6.02 -11.19 -9.55
CA GLU A 211 -6.92 -10.15 -10.08
C GLU A 211 -6.95 -8.91 -9.17
N MET A 212 -6.95 -9.07 -7.85
CA MET A 212 -6.87 -7.94 -6.92
C MET A 212 -5.53 -7.20 -7.01
N VAL A 213 -4.43 -7.91 -7.25
CA VAL A 213 -3.13 -7.27 -7.59
C VAL A 213 -3.24 -6.46 -8.88
N ARG A 214 -3.89 -7.00 -9.92
CA ARG A 214 -4.09 -6.29 -11.19
C ARG A 214 -4.86 -4.98 -11.00
N LEU A 215 -5.77 -4.91 -10.03
CA LEU A 215 -6.56 -3.71 -9.70
C LEU A 215 -5.84 -2.74 -8.77
N ALA A 216 -4.69 -3.10 -8.21
CA ALA A 216 -3.95 -2.29 -7.26
C ALA A 216 -3.59 -0.90 -7.83
N PRO A 217 -3.53 0.15 -6.98
CA PRO A 217 -3.02 1.44 -7.41
C PRO A 217 -1.50 1.44 -7.52
N SER A 218 -0.96 2.35 -8.35
CA SER A 218 0.47 2.58 -8.41
C SER A 218 0.80 4.02 -8.76
N ALA A 219 2.01 4.45 -8.46
CA ALA A 219 2.50 5.77 -8.78
C ALA A 219 2.42 6.00 -10.30
N SER A 220 1.72 7.08 -10.68
CA SER A 220 1.43 7.41 -12.08
C SER A 220 0.80 6.24 -12.89
N ASN A 221 0.12 5.32 -12.21
CA ASN A 221 -0.51 4.12 -12.76
C ASN A 221 0.45 3.23 -13.58
N LYS A 222 1.71 3.10 -13.14
CA LYS A 222 2.75 2.36 -13.85
C LYS A 222 2.62 0.84 -13.72
N GLN A 223 1.99 0.34 -12.67
CA GLN A 223 1.74 -1.09 -12.43
C GLN A 223 3.03 -1.91 -12.61
N PRO A 224 4.07 -1.64 -11.78
CA PRO A 224 5.42 -2.13 -12.04
C PRO A 224 5.63 -3.60 -11.69
N TRP A 225 4.66 -4.27 -11.13
CA TRP A 225 4.73 -5.66 -10.71
C TRP A 225 4.63 -6.63 -11.89
N ARG A 226 5.42 -7.68 -11.84
CA ARG A 226 5.32 -8.91 -12.65
C ARG A 226 5.38 -10.08 -11.68
N ILE A 227 4.49 -11.05 -11.85
CA ILE A 227 4.42 -12.20 -10.96
C ILE A 227 4.61 -13.46 -11.77
N VAL A 228 5.56 -14.29 -11.34
CA VAL A 228 5.80 -15.61 -11.90
C VAL A 228 5.31 -16.64 -10.89
N GLN A 229 4.37 -17.49 -11.29
CA GLN A 229 3.95 -18.66 -10.53
C GLN A 229 4.88 -19.82 -10.86
N THR A 230 5.36 -20.52 -9.83
CA THR A 230 6.09 -21.79 -9.95
C THR A 230 5.49 -22.81 -8.99
N ASP A 231 6.00 -24.01 -8.96
CA ASP A 231 5.69 -25.04 -7.95
C ASP A 231 6.03 -24.60 -6.51
N GLN A 232 6.91 -23.60 -6.34
CA GLN A 232 7.35 -23.08 -5.05
C GLN A 232 6.51 -21.88 -4.54
N GLY A 233 5.63 -21.33 -5.38
CA GLY A 233 4.78 -20.20 -5.02
C GLY A 233 4.75 -19.07 -6.04
N PHE A 234 4.50 -17.85 -5.58
CA PHE A 234 4.33 -16.67 -6.41
C PHE A 234 5.49 -15.71 -6.20
N HIS A 235 6.28 -15.47 -7.23
CA HIS A 235 7.49 -14.67 -7.19
C HIS A 235 7.24 -13.29 -7.81
N PHE A 236 7.38 -12.27 -7.00
CA PHE A 236 7.12 -10.89 -7.38
C PHE A 236 8.41 -10.22 -7.88
N PHE A 237 8.33 -9.68 -9.08
CA PHE A 237 9.41 -8.95 -9.73
C PHE A 237 8.97 -7.51 -9.99
N LEU A 238 9.88 -6.59 -9.76
CA LEU A 238 9.72 -5.19 -10.08
C LEU A 238 10.25 -4.92 -11.50
N GLN A 239 9.33 -4.59 -12.41
CA GLN A 239 9.65 -4.12 -13.76
C GLN A 239 9.79 -2.60 -13.74
N ARG A 240 11.02 -2.10 -13.79
CA ARG A 240 11.31 -0.67 -13.77
C ARG A 240 10.76 0.04 -15.01
N THR A 241 10.14 1.19 -14.81
CA THR A 241 9.77 2.06 -15.93
C THR A 241 11.01 2.83 -16.39
N LYS A 242 11.38 2.68 -17.67
CA LYS A 242 12.54 3.36 -18.25
C LYS A 242 12.48 4.88 -17.98
N SER A 243 13.59 5.44 -17.52
CA SER A 243 13.75 6.87 -17.18
C SER A 243 12.90 7.39 -15.99
N TYR A 244 12.01 6.60 -15.40
CA TYR A 244 11.17 7.05 -14.28
C TYR A 244 12.02 7.45 -13.07
N ARG A 245 12.98 6.60 -12.68
CA ARG A 245 13.87 6.84 -11.54
C ARG A 245 14.79 8.06 -11.75
N SER A 246 15.36 8.22 -12.95
CA SER A 246 16.28 9.33 -13.25
C SER A 246 15.61 10.70 -13.25
N ILE A 247 14.36 10.77 -13.66
CA ILE A 247 13.57 12.00 -13.68
C ILE A 247 13.09 12.36 -12.27
N MET A 248 12.56 11.40 -11.51
CA MET A 248 11.96 11.66 -10.21
C MET A 248 12.98 11.88 -9.08
N THR A 249 14.07 11.11 -9.04
CA THR A 249 15.09 11.26 -8.00
C THR A 249 16.00 12.48 -8.21
N ARG A 250 16.34 12.83 -9.45
CA ARG A 250 17.22 13.98 -9.73
C ARG A 250 16.56 15.35 -9.56
N LEU A 251 15.24 15.44 -9.81
CA LEU A 251 14.55 16.74 -9.82
C LEU A 251 13.83 17.07 -8.51
N VAL A 252 13.41 16.08 -7.72
CA VAL A 252 12.44 16.33 -6.62
C VAL A 252 12.74 15.55 -5.32
N ASN A 253 13.85 14.84 -5.20
CA ASN A 253 14.22 14.03 -4.02
C ASN A 253 13.06 13.12 -3.55
N ILE A 254 12.42 12.42 -4.49
CA ILE A 254 11.32 11.49 -4.25
C ILE A 254 11.92 10.10 -4.01
N ASP A 255 11.40 9.41 -3.02
CA ASP A 255 11.72 8.02 -2.73
C ASP A 255 11.32 7.09 -3.88
N ASP A 256 11.80 5.87 -3.90
CA ASP A 256 11.51 4.89 -4.95
C ASP A 256 10.06 4.41 -4.89
N MET A 257 9.17 5.16 -5.54
CA MET A 257 7.73 4.88 -5.52
C MET A 257 7.38 3.52 -6.12
N GLN A 258 8.20 2.98 -7.03
CA GLN A 258 7.90 1.67 -7.60
C GLN A 258 8.14 0.52 -6.61
N ARG A 259 9.05 0.68 -5.64
CA ARG A 259 9.18 -0.25 -4.51
C ARG A 259 7.98 -0.17 -3.56
N LEU A 260 7.43 1.04 -3.30
CA LEU A 260 6.18 1.16 -2.57
C LEU A 260 5.02 0.47 -3.30
N ASP A 261 4.95 0.63 -4.63
CA ASP A 261 3.93 -0.04 -5.45
C ASP A 261 3.98 -1.57 -5.32
N MET A 262 5.19 -2.16 -5.16
CA MET A 262 5.32 -3.59 -4.88
C MET A 262 4.68 -3.97 -3.55
N GLY A 263 4.85 -3.16 -2.50
CA GLY A 263 4.19 -3.37 -1.21
C GLY A 263 2.66 -3.31 -1.30
N ILE A 264 2.13 -2.39 -2.11
CA ILE A 264 0.68 -2.33 -2.39
C ILE A 264 0.21 -3.64 -3.05
N ALA A 265 0.94 -4.13 -4.05
CA ALA A 265 0.63 -5.40 -4.71
C ALA A 265 0.66 -6.60 -3.73
N MET A 266 1.67 -6.65 -2.84
CA MET A 266 1.77 -7.64 -1.76
C MET A 266 0.54 -7.60 -0.85
N CYS A 267 0.12 -6.41 -0.42
CA CYS A 267 -1.04 -6.22 0.44
C CYS A 267 -2.32 -6.77 -0.18
N HIS A 268 -2.58 -6.42 -1.44
CA HIS A 268 -3.75 -6.91 -2.16
C HIS A 268 -3.73 -8.43 -2.33
N PHE A 269 -2.57 -9.01 -2.66
CA PHE A 269 -2.42 -10.45 -2.81
C PHE A 269 -2.72 -11.20 -1.51
N GLU A 270 -2.00 -10.86 -0.44
CA GLU A 270 -2.10 -11.57 0.84
C GLU A 270 -3.49 -11.45 1.48
N LEU A 271 -4.05 -10.22 1.54
CA LEU A 271 -5.37 -10.02 2.13
C LEU A 271 -6.45 -10.81 1.37
N THR A 272 -6.33 -10.90 0.04
CA THR A 272 -7.27 -11.68 -0.77
C THR A 272 -7.05 -13.17 -0.57
N ALA A 273 -5.79 -13.64 -0.57
CA ALA A 273 -5.47 -15.05 -0.29
C ALA A 273 -6.03 -15.48 1.07
N HIS A 274 -5.82 -14.67 2.11
CA HIS A 274 -6.36 -14.96 3.45
C HIS A 274 -7.90 -14.99 3.48
N GLN A 275 -8.59 -14.09 2.76
CA GLN A 275 -10.05 -14.13 2.64
C GLN A 275 -10.54 -15.44 2.01
N LEU A 276 -9.76 -16.02 1.10
CA LEU A 276 -10.06 -17.31 0.45
C LEU A 276 -9.65 -18.53 1.30
N GLY A 277 -9.07 -18.30 2.49
CA GLY A 277 -8.55 -19.37 3.34
C GLY A 277 -7.17 -19.89 2.94
N LEU A 278 -6.54 -19.27 1.92
CA LEU A 278 -5.23 -19.67 1.43
C LEU A 278 -4.14 -19.10 2.35
N LYS A 279 -3.39 -20.01 2.97
CA LYS A 279 -2.32 -19.66 3.91
C LYS A 279 -0.97 -19.64 3.21
N GLY A 280 -0.05 -18.86 3.76
CA GLY A 280 1.31 -18.74 3.26
C GLY A 280 2.07 -17.62 3.96
N LYS A 281 3.26 -17.33 3.49
CA LYS A 281 4.12 -16.30 4.07
C LYS A 281 4.98 -15.62 3.01
N TRP A 282 5.33 -14.38 3.28
CA TRP A 282 6.35 -13.68 2.50
C TRP A 282 7.75 -14.17 2.86
N GLY A 283 8.58 -14.35 1.84
CA GLY A 283 9.97 -14.78 2.01
C GLY A 283 10.87 -14.32 0.88
N ILE A 284 12.18 -14.31 1.12
CA ILE A 284 13.18 -14.06 0.09
C ILE A 284 13.61 -15.42 -0.48
N GLN A 285 12.93 -15.82 -1.56
CA GLN A 285 13.17 -17.08 -2.26
C GLN A 285 13.15 -16.81 -3.77
N ASP A 286 14.27 -16.28 -4.28
CA ASP A 286 14.42 -15.98 -5.71
C ASP A 286 14.43 -17.27 -6.52
N PRO A 287 13.47 -17.49 -7.44
CA PRO A 287 13.35 -18.70 -8.24
C PRO A 287 14.45 -18.86 -9.30
N LYS A 288 15.32 -17.85 -9.45
CA LYS A 288 16.41 -17.83 -10.44
C LYS A 288 15.93 -18.00 -11.89
N VAL A 289 14.75 -17.54 -12.21
CA VAL A 289 14.25 -17.52 -13.59
C VAL A 289 15.01 -16.50 -14.44
N LYS A 290 15.14 -16.77 -15.73
CA LYS A 290 15.76 -15.84 -16.68
C LYS A 290 14.93 -14.56 -16.75
N LEU A 291 15.56 -13.41 -16.44
CA LEU A 291 14.90 -12.11 -16.51
C LEU A 291 14.69 -11.69 -17.99
N PRO A 292 13.58 -10.99 -18.30
CA PRO A 292 13.27 -10.55 -19.66
C PRO A 292 14.18 -9.40 -20.12
N ASP A 293 14.68 -8.58 -19.19
CA ASP A 293 15.54 -7.42 -19.44
C ASP A 293 16.25 -6.94 -18.16
N ASP A 294 17.15 -5.96 -18.31
CA ASP A 294 17.91 -5.34 -17.22
C ASP A 294 17.06 -4.39 -16.33
N LEU A 295 15.79 -4.17 -16.68
CA LEU A 295 14.85 -3.33 -15.91
C LEU A 295 13.99 -4.17 -14.97
N THR A 296 14.10 -5.47 -15.01
CA THR A 296 13.34 -6.41 -14.17
C THR A 296 14.24 -6.91 -13.04
N GLU A 297 13.78 -6.82 -11.81
CA GLU A 297 14.49 -7.30 -10.64
C GLU A 297 13.56 -8.10 -9.71
N TYR A 298 14.09 -9.17 -9.12
CA TYR A 298 13.36 -9.92 -8.10
C TYR A 298 13.15 -9.08 -6.84
N THR A 299 11.95 -9.14 -6.27
CA THR A 299 11.60 -8.43 -5.04
C THR A 299 11.36 -9.39 -3.88
N ILE A 300 10.41 -10.32 -4.03
CA ILE A 300 9.92 -11.15 -2.93
C ILE A 300 9.08 -12.31 -3.43
N SER A 301 8.84 -13.32 -2.58
CA SER A 301 7.97 -14.45 -2.89
C SER A 301 6.88 -14.63 -1.84
N TRP A 302 5.68 -14.97 -2.27
CA TRP A 302 4.66 -15.60 -1.47
C TRP A 302 4.83 -17.11 -1.55
N ILE A 303 5.06 -17.72 -0.41
CA ILE A 303 5.27 -19.16 -0.27
C ILE A 303 4.02 -19.73 0.40
N PRO A 304 3.17 -20.48 -0.34
CA PRO A 304 2.02 -21.16 0.25
C PRO A 304 2.45 -22.13 1.35
N ASP A 305 1.63 -22.26 2.38
CA ASP A 305 1.81 -23.35 3.33
C ASP A 305 1.46 -24.66 2.62
N LEU A 306 2.24 -25.70 2.83
CA LEU A 306 1.92 -27.06 2.37
C LEU A 306 0.83 -27.60 3.29
N ASP A 307 -0.30 -28.04 2.71
CA ASP A 307 -1.36 -28.75 3.42
C ASP A 307 -0.89 -30.09 4.00
#